data_e68ca7d4be8a1496752cf145c8546fb9
#
_entry.id   e68ca7d4be8a1496752cf145c8546fb9
#
_cell.length_a   1.000
_cell.length_b   1.000
_cell.length_c   1.000
_cell.angle_alpha   90.00
_cell.angle_beta   90.00
_cell.angle_gamma   90.00
#
_symmetry.space_group_name_H-M   'P 1'
#
loop_
_entity.id
_entity.type
_entity.pdbx_description
1 polymer ?
#
loop_
_entity_poly.entity_id
_entity_poly.type
_entity_poly.pdbx_seq_one_letter_code
_entity_poly.pdbx_strand_id
1 'polypeptide(L)'
;LEENIENQYNALSNHLKNAFKTYSNEKKVLAAVLTNEVLKETSYQFNEIHALKSFLKMINNDDFKGDKYFTLSEQIEGVLKATMLRFSQIETDLEEFNKSKTDLLRQCVFQGRRIYDGLRSMAKSSAVSKEKKKPKKQMIKIDMPDEIDTNVAQATINVELDTGIEELVQLLNNNSSDADILKTANRVIGSQSLLRKYIGKDNIRVDVYKIDLNPENARYRTWRETQINSSGGEKLVSYFSLILSLINYLRSDYGDINDKSLTSVLILDNPFGAVSSGHLLKPMFEIANHFRVQLICLSDLNKAD
;
A
#
# COMPACT_ATOMS: atom_id res chain seq x y z
N LEU A 1 73.13 20.82 -43.69
CA LEU A 1 72.89 20.24 -42.32
C LEU A 1 72.20 21.27 -41.45
N GLU A 2 72.58 22.56 -41.45
CA GLU A 2 71.94 23.63 -40.66
C GLU A 2 70.44 23.84 -41.06
N GLU A 3 70.14 23.88 -42.34
CA GLU A 3 68.81 24.07 -42.86
C GLU A 3 67.84 22.92 -42.43
N ASN A 4 68.36 21.72 -42.27
CA ASN A 4 67.52 20.57 -41.82
C ASN A 4 67.26 20.64 -40.32
N ILE A 5 68.16 21.12 -39.52
CA ILE A 5 68.02 21.34 -38.09
C ILE A 5 67.00 22.47 -37.82
N GLU A 6 67.11 23.56 -38.60
CA GLU A 6 66.20 24.69 -38.45
C GLU A 6 64.71 24.32 -38.84
N ASN A 7 64.55 23.51 -39.86
CA ASN A 7 63.25 22.98 -40.29
C ASN A 7 62.68 22.04 -39.24
N GLN A 8 63.48 21.15 -38.64
CA GLN A 8 63.03 20.28 -37.55
C GLN A 8 62.65 21.06 -36.29
N TYR A 9 63.47 22.09 -35.96
CA TYR A 9 63.21 22.96 -34.81
C TYR A 9 61.88 23.72 -35.01
N ASN A 10 61.64 24.26 -36.18
CA ASN A 10 60.38 24.99 -36.53
C ASN A 10 59.15 24.05 -36.52
N ALA A 11 59.32 22.84 -37.05
CA ALA A 11 58.24 21.84 -36.99
C ALA A 11 57.91 21.43 -35.53
N LEU A 12 58.94 21.18 -34.71
CA LEU A 12 58.76 20.85 -33.30
C LEU A 12 58.14 22.00 -32.50
N SER A 13 58.59 23.25 -32.75
CA SER A 13 58.06 24.47 -32.14
C SER A 13 56.58 24.67 -32.48
N ASN A 14 56.18 24.40 -33.73
CA ASN A 14 54.80 24.50 -34.18
C ASN A 14 53.94 23.38 -33.57
N HIS A 15 54.48 22.16 -33.46
CA HIS A 15 53.80 21.06 -32.77
C HIS A 15 53.56 21.39 -31.30
N LEU A 16 54.58 21.93 -30.59
CA LEU A 16 54.46 22.36 -29.20
C LEU A 16 53.45 23.50 -29.03
N LYS A 17 53.45 24.50 -29.91
CA LYS A 17 52.47 25.58 -29.88
C LYS A 17 51.04 25.08 -30.08
N ASN A 18 50.84 24.14 -31.01
CA ASN A 18 49.54 23.55 -31.27
C ASN A 18 49.06 22.67 -30.08
N ALA A 19 49.95 21.85 -29.55
CA ALA A 19 49.66 21.04 -28.37
C ALA A 19 49.28 21.92 -27.14
N PHE A 20 50.01 23.02 -26.94
CA PHE A 20 49.71 23.97 -25.87
C PHE A 20 48.39 24.69 -26.07
N LYS A 21 48.02 25.05 -27.32
CA LYS A 21 46.72 25.65 -27.65
C LYS A 21 45.56 24.68 -27.42
N THR A 22 45.73 23.42 -27.82
CA THR A 22 44.76 22.36 -27.59
C THR A 22 44.55 22.13 -26.08
N TYR A 23 45.66 22.00 -25.34
CA TYR A 23 45.63 21.86 -23.88
C TYR A 23 44.91 23.04 -23.19
N SER A 24 45.22 24.28 -23.60
CA SER A 24 44.58 25.49 -23.05
C SER A 24 43.06 25.52 -23.32
N ASN A 25 42.62 25.03 -24.48
CA ASN A 25 41.22 24.94 -24.81
C ASN A 25 40.51 23.83 -24.03
N GLU A 26 41.11 22.65 -23.92
CA GLU A 26 40.58 21.53 -23.13
C GLU A 26 40.50 21.89 -21.64
N LYS A 27 41.51 22.59 -21.10
CA LYS A 27 41.50 23.16 -19.75
C LYS A 27 40.29 24.09 -19.51
N LYS A 28 40.01 24.98 -20.47
CA LYS A 28 38.84 25.89 -20.40
C LYS A 28 37.52 25.14 -20.44
N VAL A 29 37.42 24.15 -21.32
CA VAL A 29 36.21 23.32 -21.43
C VAL A 29 35.96 22.54 -20.13
N LEU A 30 37.00 21.90 -19.61
CA LEU A 30 36.94 21.17 -18.35
C LEU A 30 36.55 22.07 -17.18
N ALA A 31 37.17 23.26 -17.07
CA ALA A 31 36.83 24.25 -16.05
C ALA A 31 35.37 24.72 -16.16
N ALA A 32 34.86 24.92 -17.38
CA ALA A 32 33.48 25.31 -17.63
C ALA A 32 32.48 24.20 -17.22
N VAL A 33 32.77 22.96 -17.54
CA VAL A 33 31.93 21.80 -17.14
C VAL A 33 31.91 21.64 -15.63
N LEU A 34 33.06 21.74 -14.97
CA LEU A 34 33.20 21.58 -13.51
C LEU A 34 32.61 22.77 -12.72
N THR A 35 32.51 23.96 -13.34
CA THR A 35 31.91 25.16 -12.73
C THR A 35 30.44 25.32 -13.06
N ASN A 36 29.88 24.42 -13.83
CA ASN A 36 28.48 24.50 -14.20
C ASN A 36 27.57 24.47 -12.96
N GLU A 37 26.50 25.25 -12.97
CA GLU A 37 25.61 25.49 -11.83
C GLU A 37 25.00 24.21 -11.25
N VAL A 38 24.84 23.17 -12.08
CA VAL A 38 24.38 21.83 -11.63
C VAL A 38 25.28 21.22 -10.55
N LEU A 39 26.58 21.49 -10.57
CA LEU A 39 27.54 21.04 -9.54
C LEU A 39 27.57 21.95 -8.32
N LYS A 40 27.04 23.18 -8.42
CA LYS A 40 26.94 24.12 -7.30
C LYS A 40 25.71 23.88 -6.44
N GLU A 41 24.62 23.44 -7.04
CA GLU A 41 23.34 23.24 -6.35
C GLU A 41 23.23 21.86 -5.68
N THR A 42 24.02 20.89 -6.06
CA THR A 42 23.99 19.60 -5.41
C THR A 42 24.60 19.68 -4.02
N SER A 43 23.75 19.81 -3.01
CA SER A 43 24.06 19.69 -1.58
C SER A 43 24.50 18.26 -1.18
N TYR A 44 24.83 17.42 -2.13
CA TYR A 44 25.31 16.07 -1.90
C TYR A 44 26.75 16.09 -1.39
N GLN A 45 26.94 15.64 -0.15
CA GLN A 45 28.25 15.42 0.47
C GLN A 45 28.90 14.15 -0.10
N PHE A 46 29.10 14.09 -1.41
CA PHE A 46 29.88 13.00 -1.98
C PHE A 46 31.37 13.34 -1.91
N ASN A 47 32.17 12.40 -1.44
CA ASN A 47 33.65 12.51 -1.43
C ASN A 47 34.21 12.87 -2.81
N GLU A 48 33.49 12.44 -3.89
CA GLU A 48 33.83 12.73 -5.28
C GLU A 48 33.66 14.20 -5.65
N ILE A 49 32.66 14.90 -5.11
CA ILE A 49 32.51 16.36 -5.32
C ILE A 49 33.67 17.10 -4.64
N HIS A 50 34.11 16.62 -3.50
CA HIS A 50 35.29 17.17 -2.82
C HIS A 50 36.54 16.95 -3.64
N ALA A 51 36.74 15.78 -4.25
CA ALA A 51 37.83 15.50 -5.20
C ALA A 51 37.73 16.41 -6.41
N LEU A 52 36.57 16.56 -7.05
CA LEU A 52 36.35 17.47 -8.19
C LEU A 52 36.65 18.94 -7.85
N LYS A 53 36.25 19.41 -6.65
CA LYS A 53 36.59 20.77 -6.18
C LYS A 53 38.07 20.93 -5.95
N SER A 54 38.77 19.94 -5.43
CA SER A 54 40.21 19.93 -5.28
C SER A 54 40.92 19.94 -6.64
N PHE A 55 40.39 19.23 -7.61
CA PHE A 55 40.80 19.25 -9.01
C PHE A 55 40.70 20.64 -9.64
N LEU A 56 39.56 21.31 -9.49
CA LEU A 56 39.34 22.67 -9.97
C LEU A 56 40.38 23.64 -9.41
N LYS A 57 40.71 23.51 -8.12
CA LYS A 57 41.79 24.32 -7.49
C LYS A 57 43.15 24.01 -8.09
N MET A 58 43.45 22.75 -8.36
CA MET A 58 44.74 22.37 -8.97
C MET A 58 44.88 22.84 -10.40
N ILE A 59 43.81 22.76 -11.22
CA ILE A 59 43.80 23.24 -12.61
C ILE A 59 43.88 24.75 -12.71
N ASN A 60 43.30 25.50 -11.77
CA ASN A 60 43.34 26.97 -11.77
C ASN A 60 44.62 27.56 -11.21
N ASN A 61 45.47 26.79 -10.50
CA ASN A 61 46.80 27.25 -10.07
C ASN A 61 47.79 27.10 -11.21
N ASP A 62 48.49 28.20 -11.54
CA ASP A 62 49.52 28.22 -12.61
C ASP A 62 50.76 27.38 -12.32
N ASP A 63 50.90 26.78 -11.14
CA ASP A 63 51.97 25.87 -10.73
C ASP A 63 51.87 24.44 -11.28
N PHE A 64 51.05 24.22 -12.31
CA PHE A 64 50.81 22.90 -12.89
C PHE A 64 52.01 22.42 -13.73
N LYS A 65 52.85 21.56 -13.12
CA LYS A 65 54.03 20.95 -13.78
C LYS A 65 53.67 19.59 -14.37
N GLY A 66 54.30 19.18 -15.49
CA GLY A 66 53.99 17.99 -16.28
C GLY A 66 53.90 16.68 -15.50
N ASP A 67 54.70 16.49 -14.43
CA ASP A 67 54.67 15.29 -13.60
C ASP A 67 53.36 15.13 -12.81
N LYS A 68 52.68 16.23 -12.51
CA LYS A 68 51.39 16.21 -11.85
C LYS A 68 50.24 15.86 -12.81
N TYR A 69 50.47 15.99 -14.10
CA TYR A 69 49.45 15.68 -15.12
C TYR A 69 49.09 14.19 -15.16
N PHE A 70 50.09 13.31 -15.08
CA PHE A 70 49.87 11.85 -15.06
C PHE A 70 49.10 11.44 -13.81
N THR A 71 49.51 11.88 -12.65
CA THR A 71 48.84 11.59 -11.37
C THR A 71 47.42 12.10 -11.39
N LEU A 72 47.18 13.26 -11.99
CA LEU A 72 45.87 13.87 -12.13
C LEU A 72 45.00 13.06 -13.09
N SER A 73 45.52 12.62 -14.22
CA SER A 73 44.81 11.79 -15.20
C SER A 73 44.34 10.47 -14.58
N GLU A 74 45.22 9.79 -13.84
CA GLU A 74 44.86 8.55 -13.12
C GLU A 74 43.80 8.79 -12.06
N GLN A 75 43.84 9.90 -11.33
CA GLN A 75 42.81 10.26 -10.35
C GLN A 75 41.48 10.56 -11.02
N ILE A 76 41.47 11.29 -12.16
CA ILE A 76 40.22 11.54 -12.94
C ILE A 76 39.64 10.22 -13.43
N GLU A 77 40.46 9.34 -13.99
CA GLU A 77 39.99 8.02 -14.42
C GLU A 77 39.39 7.20 -13.27
N GLY A 78 40.04 7.24 -12.09
CA GLY A 78 39.53 6.60 -10.88
C GLY A 78 38.17 7.15 -10.45
N VAL A 79 38.03 8.48 -10.40
CA VAL A 79 36.75 9.14 -10.08
C VAL A 79 35.68 8.83 -11.11
N LEU A 80 36.02 8.86 -12.40
CA LEU A 80 35.08 8.53 -13.48
C LEU A 80 34.58 7.10 -13.38
N LYS A 81 35.47 6.13 -13.16
CA LYS A 81 35.14 4.72 -12.96
C LYS A 81 34.24 4.52 -11.74
N ALA A 82 34.58 5.17 -10.61
CA ALA A 82 33.76 5.10 -9.40
C ALA A 82 32.35 5.71 -9.61
N THR A 83 32.28 6.83 -10.32
CA THR A 83 30.98 7.48 -10.63
C THR A 83 30.15 6.62 -11.57
N MET A 84 30.75 6.02 -12.61
CA MET A 84 30.04 5.10 -13.51
C MET A 84 29.51 3.86 -12.76
N LEU A 85 30.32 3.29 -11.87
CA LEU A 85 29.90 2.15 -11.06
C LEU A 85 28.70 2.50 -10.16
N ARG A 86 28.74 3.68 -9.52
CA ARG A 86 27.61 4.17 -8.73
C ARG A 86 26.37 4.43 -9.56
N PHE A 87 26.53 5.00 -10.74
CA PHE A 87 25.39 5.24 -11.64
C PHE A 87 24.72 3.91 -12.02
N SER A 88 25.51 2.91 -12.41
CA SER A 88 25.02 1.57 -12.69
C SER A 88 24.32 0.92 -11.48
N GLN A 89 24.86 1.13 -10.25
CA GLN A 89 24.22 0.65 -9.04
C GLN A 89 22.86 1.34 -8.80
N ILE A 90 22.79 2.65 -8.95
CA ILE A 90 21.52 3.40 -8.81
C ILE A 90 20.50 2.95 -9.85
N GLU A 91 20.89 2.70 -11.10
CA GLU A 91 19.99 2.16 -12.12
C GLU A 91 19.42 0.79 -11.70
N THR A 92 20.29 -0.10 -11.21
CA THR A 92 19.86 -1.42 -10.72
C THR A 92 18.91 -1.29 -9.53
N ASP A 93 19.25 -0.46 -8.54
CA ASP A 93 18.41 -0.23 -7.36
C ASP A 93 17.05 0.37 -7.75
N LEU A 94 17.01 1.25 -8.75
CA LEU A 94 15.78 1.84 -9.28
C LEU A 94 14.89 0.80 -9.99
N GLU A 95 15.50 -0.10 -10.77
CA GLU A 95 14.79 -1.21 -11.42
C GLU A 95 14.18 -2.17 -10.38
N GLU A 96 14.95 -2.53 -9.35
CA GLU A 96 14.48 -3.38 -8.24
C GLU A 96 13.35 -2.70 -7.45
N PHE A 97 13.47 -1.40 -7.18
CA PHE A 97 12.43 -0.63 -6.53
C PHE A 97 11.13 -0.62 -7.35
N ASN A 98 11.22 -0.32 -8.66
CA ASN A 98 10.06 -0.30 -9.55
C ASN A 98 9.38 -1.68 -9.65
N LYS A 99 10.16 -2.75 -9.67
CA LYS A 99 9.64 -4.12 -9.62
C LYS A 99 8.90 -4.38 -8.32
N SER A 100 9.53 -4.06 -7.18
CA SER A 100 8.94 -4.22 -5.85
C SER A 100 7.65 -3.42 -5.69
N LYS A 101 7.62 -2.16 -6.18
CA LYS A 101 6.42 -1.32 -6.22
C LYS A 101 5.31 -1.97 -7.06
N THR A 102 5.64 -2.50 -8.23
CA THR A 102 4.69 -3.17 -9.12
C THR A 102 4.09 -4.41 -8.46
N ASP A 103 4.90 -5.20 -7.78
CA ASP A 103 4.45 -6.38 -7.05
C ASP A 103 3.57 -6.01 -5.85
N LEU A 104 3.93 -4.96 -5.12
CA LEU A 104 3.10 -4.42 -4.04
C LEU A 104 1.74 -3.94 -4.57
N LEU A 105 1.71 -3.21 -5.69
CA LEU A 105 0.47 -2.77 -6.33
C LEU A 105 -0.43 -3.96 -6.67
N ARG A 106 0.12 -5.01 -7.27
CA ARG A 106 -0.63 -6.24 -7.58
C ARG A 106 -1.22 -6.87 -6.33
N GLN A 107 -0.43 -6.97 -5.25
CA GLN A 107 -0.89 -7.49 -3.97
C GLN A 107 -2.02 -6.64 -3.37
N CYS A 108 -1.90 -5.31 -3.41
CA CYS A 108 -2.92 -4.38 -2.93
C CYS A 108 -4.24 -4.52 -3.72
N VAL A 109 -4.18 -4.58 -5.04
CA VAL A 109 -5.36 -4.80 -5.90
C VAL A 109 -5.99 -6.16 -5.61
N PHE A 110 -5.19 -7.21 -5.51
CA PHE A 110 -5.66 -8.54 -5.16
C PHE A 110 -6.36 -8.58 -3.80
N GLN A 111 -5.79 -7.95 -2.78
CA GLN A 111 -6.39 -7.86 -1.45
C GLN A 111 -7.69 -7.05 -1.47
N GLY A 112 -7.72 -5.91 -2.17
CA GLY A 112 -8.93 -5.12 -2.35
C GLY A 112 -10.06 -5.95 -2.96
N ARG A 113 -9.77 -6.69 -4.03
CA ARG A 113 -10.70 -7.63 -4.68
C ARG A 113 -11.15 -8.74 -3.74
N ARG A 114 -10.21 -9.37 -3.04
CA ARG A 114 -10.52 -10.47 -2.11
C ARG A 114 -11.48 -10.02 -1.00
N ILE A 115 -11.26 -8.82 -0.44
CA ILE A 115 -12.15 -8.27 0.58
C ILE A 115 -13.53 -7.96 -0.02
N TYR A 116 -13.59 -7.35 -1.21
CA TYR A 116 -14.84 -7.07 -1.91
C TYR A 116 -15.64 -8.35 -2.17
N ASP A 117 -15.02 -9.37 -2.76
CA ASP A 117 -15.66 -10.65 -3.06
C ASP A 117 -16.11 -11.36 -1.77
N GLY A 118 -15.31 -11.32 -0.71
CA GLY A 118 -15.62 -11.86 0.61
C GLY A 118 -16.86 -11.21 1.23
N LEU A 119 -16.92 -9.88 1.24
CA LEU A 119 -18.08 -9.13 1.76
C LEU A 119 -19.35 -9.41 0.94
N ARG A 120 -19.24 -9.47 -0.38
CA ARG A 120 -20.35 -9.82 -1.28
C ARG A 120 -20.86 -11.24 -1.02
N SER A 121 -19.96 -12.19 -0.85
CA SER A 121 -20.28 -13.57 -0.50
C SER A 121 -20.92 -13.67 0.87
N MET A 122 -20.40 -12.95 1.86
CA MET A 122 -20.99 -12.90 3.21
C MET A 122 -22.42 -12.35 3.18
N ALA A 123 -22.66 -11.25 2.46
CA ALA A 123 -23.99 -10.68 2.32
C ALA A 123 -24.97 -11.68 1.66
N LYS A 124 -24.54 -12.39 0.61
CA LYS A 124 -25.36 -13.44 -0.04
C LYS A 124 -25.61 -14.61 0.90
N SER A 125 -24.62 -15.06 1.65
CA SER A 125 -24.71 -16.18 2.60
C SER A 125 -25.60 -15.84 3.81
N SER A 126 -25.87 -14.55 4.07
CA SER A 126 -26.80 -14.12 5.12
C SER A 126 -28.29 -14.35 4.80
N ALA A 127 -28.59 -14.90 3.63
CA ALA A 127 -29.97 -15.05 3.16
C ALA A 127 -30.71 -16.19 3.88
N VAL A 128 -31.77 -15.84 4.60
CA VAL A 128 -32.65 -16.75 5.36
C VAL A 128 -34.02 -16.84 4.70
N SER A 129 -34.60 -18.02 4.66
CA SER A 129 -35.99 -18.23 4.27
C SER A 129 -36.80 -18.72 5.46
N LYS A 130 -37.89 -18.03 5.82
CA LYS A 130 -38.81 -18.47 6.89
C LYS A 130 -39.66 -19.67 6.45
N GLU A 131 -39.88 -19.86 5.17
CA GLU A 131 -40.70 -20.92 4.61
C GLU A 131 -40.06 -21.44 3.31
N LYS A 132 -40.12 -22.76 3.06
CA LYS A 132 -39.52 -23.37 1.87
C LYS A 132 -40.00 -22.78 0.52
N LYS A 133 -41.15 -22.09 0.50
CA LYS A 133 -41.76 -21.49 -0.70
C LYS A 133 -41.61 -19.95 -0.79
N LYS A 134 -41.07 -19.28 0.24
CA LYS A 134 -40.89 -17.82 0.22
C LYS A 134 -39.51 -17.44 -0.25
N PRO A 135 -39.36 -16.28 -0.91
CA PRO A 135 -38.02 -15.81 -1.35
C PRO A 135 -37.11 -15.64 -0.13
N LYS A 136 -35.85 -16.07 -0.29
CA LYS A 136 -34.82 -15.87 0.72
C LYS A 136 -34.60 -14.37 0.94
N LYS A 137 -34.49 -13.96 2.20
CA LYS A 137 -34.25 -12.57 2.57
C LYS A 137 -32.88 -12.45 3.21
N GLN A 138 -32.04 -11.59 2.67
CA GLN A 138 -30.73 -11.32 3.24
C GLN A 138 -30.88 -10.64 4.60
N MET A 139 -30.17 -11.13 5.60
CA MET A 139 -30.12 -10.51 6.93
C MET A 139 -29.21 -9.28 6.93
N ILE A 140 -28.24 -9.24 6.03
CA ILE A 140 -27.26 -8.18 5.88
C ILE A 140 -27.24 -7.77 4.41
N LYS A 141 -27.30 -6.47 4.15
CA LYS A 141 -27.04 -5.86 2.85
C LYS A 141 -25.84 -4.93 2.96
N ILE A 142 -24.94 -5.04 2.01
CA ILE A 142 -23.77 -4.16 1.92
C ILE A 142 -23.91 -3.41 0.59
N ASP A 143 -23.93 -2.08 0.67
CA ASP A 143 -24.04 -1.23 -0.51
C ASP A 143 -22.70 -1.12 -1.21
N MET A 144 -22.47 -2.03 -2.15
CA MET A 144 -21.28 -2.09 -3.00
C MET A 144 -21.70 -2.14 -4.47
N PRO A 145 -20.88 -1.60 -5.39
CA PRO A 145 -21.12 -1.76 -6.83
C PRO A 145 -21.21 -3.23 -7.23
N ASP A 146 -22.03 -3.54 -8.22
CA ASP A 146 -22.13 -4.90 -8.74
C ASP A 146 -20.90 -5.31 -9.57
N GLU A 147 -20.32 -4.34 -10.27
CA GLU A 147 -19.13 -4.51 -11.08
C GLU A 147 -18.10 -3.44 -10.73
N ILE A 148 -16.83 -3.83 -10.75
CA ILE A 148 -15.69 -2.96 -10.50
C ILE A 148 -14.83 -2.92 -11.75
N ASP A 149 -14.55 -1.71 -12.24
CA ASP A 149 -13.51 -1.53 -13.24
C ASP A 149 -12.13 -1.69 -12.57
N THR A 150 -11.52 -2.83 -12.83
CA THR A 150 -10.23 -3.19 -12.23
C THR A 150 -9.12 -2.22 -12.65
N ASN A 151 -9.19 -1.63 -13.84
CA ASN A 151 -8.17 -0.68 -14.31
C ASN A 151 -8.26 0.64 -13.52
N VAL A 152 -9.49 1.12 -13.30
CA VAL A 152 -9.74 2.32 -12.48
C VAL A 152 -9.31 2.07 -11.03
N ALA A 153 -9.65 0.92 -10.47
CA ALA A 153 -9.25 0.54 -9.12
C ALA A 153 -7.73 0.45 -8.98
N GLN A 154 -7.05 -0.16 -9.95
CA GLN A 154 -5.59 -0.24 -9.98
C GLN A 154 -4.94 1.14 -10.08
N ALA A 155 -5.43 2.01 -10.96
CA ALA A 155 -4.92 3.37 -11.09
C ALA A 155 -5.08 4.16 -9.79
N THR A 156 -6.25 4.06 -9.14
CA THR A 156 -6.52 4.72 -7.85
C THR A 156 -5.58 4.24 -6.75
N ILE A 157 -5.39 2.92 -6.64
CA ILE A 157 -4.48 2.33 -5.64
C ILE A 157 -3.03 2.73 -5.93
N ASN A 158 -2.61 2.79 -7.21
CA ASN A 158 -1.26 3.19 -7.58
C ASN A 158 -0.95 4.63 -7.15
N VAL A 159 -1.85 5.57 -7.41
CA VAL A 159 -1.68 6.98 -6.97
C VAL A 159 -1.56 7.08 -5.45
N GLU A 160 -2.37 6.31 -4.72
CA GLU A 160 -2.33 6.30 -3.25
C GLU A 160 -1.03 5.69 -2.71
N LEU A 161 -0.52 4.64 -3.38
CA LEU A 161 0.77 4.05 -3.04
C LEU A 161 1.91 5.04 -3.26
N ASP A 162 1.91 5.78 -4.38
CA ASP A 162 2.94 6.78 -4.67
C ASP A 162 2.97 7.86 -3.58
N THR A 163 1.82 8.45 -3.28
CA THR A 163 1.69 9.45 -2.22
C THR A 163 2.11 8.89 -0.86
N GLY A 164 1.70 7.65 -0.56
CA GLY A 164 2.05 6.98 0.70
C GLY A 164 3.55 6.69 0.82
N ILE A 165 4.20 6.29 -0.25
CA ILE A 165 5.65 6.07 -0.29
C ILE A 165 6.40 7.38 -0.05
N GLU A 166 5.99 8.47 -0.70
CA GLU A 166 6.59 9.80 -0.49
C GLU A 166 6.47 10.26 0.97
N GLU A 167 5.29 10.10 1.58
CA GLU A 167 5.09 10.43 3.00
C GLU A 167 5.95 9.56 3.92
N LEU A 168 6.05 8.26 3.66
CA LEU A 168 6.89 7.34 4.45
C LEU A 168 8.36 7.72 4.35
N VAL A 169 8.85 8.09 3.16
CA VAL A 169 10.23 8.57 2.96
C VAL A 169 10.48 9.85 3.77
N GLN A 170 9.52 10.78 3.79
CA GLN A 170 9.65 12.00 4.61
C GLN A 170 9.70 11.69 6.10
N LEU A 171 8.84 10.76 6.59
CA LEU A 171 8.86 10.34 7.99
C LEU A 171 10.19 9.68 8.39
N LEU A 172 10.74 8.83 7.51
CA LEU A 172 12.04 8.20 7.72
C LEU A 172 13.18 9.22 7.76
N ASN A 173 13.20 10.18 6.83
CA ASN A 173 14.21 11.23 6.79
C ASN A 173 14.16 12.15 8.03
N ASN A 174 12.97 12.33 8.60
CA ASN A 174 12.76 13.13 9.80
C ASN A 174 12.97 12.35 11.11
N ASN A 175 13.43 11.09 11.05
CA ASN A 175 13.57 10.20 12.20
C ASN A 175 12.28 10.11 13.04
N SER A 176 11.12 10.06 12.39
CA SER A 176 9.83 9.94 13.05
C SER A 176 9.68 8.60 13.78
N SER A 177 8.75 8.50 14.72
CA SER A 177 8.55 7.29 15.50
C SER A 177 8.02 6.13 14.64
N ASP A 178 8.35 4.88 15.02
CA ASP A 178 7.82 3.67 14.37
C ASP A 178 6.28 3.63 14.38
N ALA A 179 5.67 4.22 15.40
CA ALA A 179 4.21 4.33 15.50
C ALA A 179 3.61 5.22 14.40
N ASP A 180 4.27 6.33 14.05
CA ASP A 180 3.82 7.23 12.98
C ASP A 180 4.01 6.57 11.60
N ILE A 181 5.14 5.88 11.41
CA ILE A 181 5.42 5.11 10.19
C ILE A 181 4.36 4.04 10.00
N LEU A 182 4.07 3.24 11.03
CA LEU A 182 3.07 2.18 10.99
C LEU A 182 1.66 2.72 10.76
N LYS A 183 1.30 3.85 11.38
CA LYS A 183 0.02 4.52 11.17
C LYS A 183 -0.16 4.96 9.71
N THR A 184 0.87 5.56 9.12
CA THR A 184 0.86 5.96 7.70
C THR A 184 0.76 4.75 6.78
N ALA A 185 1.55 3.70 7.02
CA ALA A 185 1.47 2.47 6.26
C ALA A 185 0.06 1.84 6.33
N ASN A 186 -0.54 1.75 7.52
CA ASN A 186 -1.90 1.23 7.69
C ASN A 186 -2.96 2.10 7.00
N ARG A 187 -2.77 3.40 6.92
CA ARG A 187 -3.65 4.30 6.16
C ARG A 187 -3.61 4.01 4.66
N VAL A 188 -2.45 3.66 4.13
CA VAL A 188 -2.24 3.41 2.69
C VAL A 188 -2.67 1.99 2.30
N ILE A 189 -2.14 0.97 2.98
CA ILE A 189 -2.31 -0.45 2.60
C ILE A 189 -3.22 -1.25 3.54
N GLY A 190 -3.82 -0.61 4.54
CA GLY A 190 -4.77 -1.27 5.44
C GLY A 190 -6.01 -1.75 4.70
N SER A 191 -6.57 -2.89 5.15
CA SER A 191 -7.70 -3.55 4.48
C SER A 191 -8.88 -2.64 4.19
N GLN A 192 -9.21 -1.72 5.12
CA GLN A 192 -10.31 -0.77 4.95
C GLN A 192 -10.00 0.27 3.86
N SER A 193 -8.77 0.76 3.81
CA SER A 193 -8.32 1.71 2.78
C SER A 193 -8.34 1.06 1.41
N LEU A 194 -7.74 -0.12 1.28
CA LEU A 194 -7.71 -0.87 0.02
C LEU A 194 -9.09 -1.17 -0.50
N LEU A 195 -10.03 -1.57 0.38
CA LEU A 195 -11.41 -1.81 -0.03
C LEU A 195 -12.07 -0.54 -0.58
N ARG A 196 -11.94 0.59 0.12
CA ARG A 196 -12.50 1.88 -0.32
C ARG A 196 -11.97 2.30 -1.69
N LYS A 197 -10.65 2.21 -1.88
CA LYS A 197 -10.00 2.53 -3.16
C LYS A 197 -10.40 1.56 -4.26
N TYR A 198 -10.48 0.28 -3.94
CA TYR A 198 -10.90 -0.75 -4.91
C TYR A 198 -12.33 -0.55 -5.40
N ILE A 199 -13.27 -0.19 -4.51
CA ILE A 199 -14.67 0.03 -4.89
C ILE A 199 -14.99 1.47 -5.34
N GLY A 200 -14.05 2.42 -5.18
CA GLY A 200 -14.28 3.82 -5.51
C GLY A 200 -15.29 4.53 -4.61
N LYS A 201 -15.50 4.05 -3.37
CA LYS A 201 -16.42 4.63 -2.40
C LYS A 201 -15.77 4.84 -1.03
N ASP A 202 -15.91 6.03 -0.49
CA ASP A 202 -15.38 6.36 0.84
C ASP A 202 -16.19 5.72 1.97
N ASN A 203 -17.50 5.60 1.79
CA ASN A 203 -18.41 5.08 2.80
C ASN A 203 -19.17 3.86 2.28
N ILE A 204 -18.94 2.72 2.92
CA ILE A 204 -19.68 1.50 2.67
C ILE A 204 -20.84 1.44 3.65
N ARG A 205 -22.06 1.48 3.12
CA ARG A 205 -23.27 1.35 3.92
C ARG A 205 -23.59 -0.11 4.16
N VAL A 206 -23.78 -0.45 5.44
CA VAL A 206 -24.24 -1.77 5.87
C VAL A 206 -25.64 -1.63 6.46
N ASP A 207 -26.59 -2.34 5.88
CA ASP A 207 -27.97 -2.40 6.35
C ASP A 207 -28.24 -3.79 6.93
N VAL A 208 -28.87 -3.81 8.10
CA VAL A 208 -29.27 -5.03 8.79
C VAL A 208 -30.81 -5.15 8.74
N TYR A 209 -31.30 -6.35 8.47
CA TYR A 209 -32.74 -6.61 8.49
C TYR A 209 -33.24 -6.67 9.93
N LYS A 210 -34.09 -5.69 10.31
CA LYS A 210 -34.74 -5.69 11.59
C LYS A 210 -35.87 -6.73 11.57
N ILE A 211 -35.78 -7.72 12.43
CA ILE A 211 -36.88 -8.65 12.69
C ILE A 211 -37.86 -7.96 13.61
N ASP A 212 -39.14 -7.88 13.20
CA ASP A 212 -40.20 -7.28 13.99
C ASP A 212 -41.34 -8.29 14.13
N LEU A 213 -42.12 -8.17 15.24
CA LEU A 213 -43.32 -8.96 15.47
C LEU A 213 -44.37 -8.69 14.41
N ASN A 214 -44.51 -7.42 14.03
CA ASN A 214 -45.39 -7.05 12.94
C ASN A 214 -44.54 -7.07 11.63
N PRO A 215 -44.88 -7.98 10.67
CA PRO A 215 -44.19 -8.09 9.40
C PRO A 215 -44.16 -6.78 8.61
N GLU A 216 -45.12 -5.88 8.79
CA GLU A 216 -45.20 -4.58 8.14
C GLU A 216 -44.10 -3.62 8.63
N ASN A 217 -43.62 -3.78 9.87
CA ASN A 217 -42.54 -3.00 10.46
C ASN A 217 -41.16 -3.59 10.20
N ALA A 218 -41.08 -4.79 9.66
CA ALA A 218 -39.86 -5.48 9.35
C ALA A 218 -39.16 -4.83 8.15
N ARG A 219 -38.09 -4.08 8.37
CA ARG A 219 -37.34 -3.32 7.35
C ARG A 219 -35.86 -3.37 7.58
N TYR A 220 -35.13 -2.99 6.53
CA TYR A 220 -33.70 -2.73 6.68
C TYR A 220 -33.47 -1.42 7.41
N ARG A 221 -32.48 -1.43 8.31
CA ARG A 221 -31.93 -0.25 8.99
C ARG A 221 -30.45 -0.21 8.80
N THR A 222 -29.87 0.98 8.73
CA THR A 222 -28.43 1.11 8.72
C THR A 222 -27.83 0.54 10.00
N TRP A 223 -26.62 0.03 9.93
CA TRP A 223 -25.89 -0.45 11.11
C TRP A 223 -25.87 0.61 12.22
N ARG A 224 -25.61 1.87 11.85
CA ARG A 224 -25.59 3.01 12.78
C ARG A 224 -26.95 3.24 13.47
N GLU A 225 -28.04 3.22 12.71
CA GLU A 225 -29.39 3.36 13.27
C GLU A 225 -29.73 2.20 14.20
N THR A 226 -29.29 0.97 13.86
CA THR A 226 -29.47 -0.21 14.70
C THR A 226 -28.74 -0.06 16.03
N GLN A 227 -27.54 0.51 16.01
CA GLN A 227 -26.75 0.75 17.24
C GLN A 227 -27.36 1.82 18.14
N ILE A 228 -27.94 2.87 17.57
CA ILE A 228 -28.42 4.03 18.35
C ILE A 228 -29.87 3.82 18.80
N ASN A 229 -30.76 3.39 17.88
CA ASN A 229 -32.19 3.46 18.04
C ASN A 229 -32.85 2.11 18.39
N SER A 230 -32.11 1.05 18.64
CA SER A 230 -32.64 -0.26 18.99
C SER A 230 -32.56 -0.52 20.50
N SER A 231 -33.50 -1.27 21.04
CA SER A 231 -33.43 -1.80 22.42
C SER A 231 -32.23 -2.75 22.56
N GLY A 232 -31.83 -3.05 23.81
CA GLY A 232 -30.75 -3.99 24.07
C GLY A 232 -30.97 -5.35 23.42
N GLY A 233 -32.20 -5.89 23.51
CA GLY A 233 -32.54 -7.15 22.86
C GLY A 233 -32.52 -7.10 21.34
N GLU A 234 -33.02 -6.03 20.72
CA GLU A 234 -32.93 -5.86 19.25
C GLU A 234 -31.52 -5.73 18.75
N LYS A 235 -30.63 -5.05 19.51
CA LYS A 235 -29.20 -4.99 19.21
C LYS A 235 -28.60 -6.39 19.23
N LEU A 236 -28.88 -7.16 20.27
CA LEU A 236 -28.36 -8.53 20.41
C LEU A 236 -28.78 -9.41 19.23
N VAL A 237 -30.04 -9.35 18.79
CA VAL A 237 -30.53 -10.10 17.62
C VAL A 237 -29.80 -9.68 16.35
N SER A 238 -29.52 -8.39 16.18
CA SER A 238 -28.79 -7.87 15.02
C SER A 238 -27.32 -8.34 15.01
N TYR A 239 -26.62 -8.27 16.14
CA TYR A 239 -25.27 -8.81 16.31
C TYR A 239 -25.23 -10.32 16.08
N PHE A 240 -26.19 -11.02 16.65
CA PHE A 240 -26.34 -12.46 16.49
C PHE A 240 -26.51 -12.85 15.02
N SER A 241 -27.37 -12.14 14.28
CA SER A 241 -27.57 -12.36 12.85
C SER A 241 -26.27 -12.13 12.05
N LEU A 242 -25.50 -11.10 12.41
CA LEU A 242 -24.20 -10.83 11.79
C LEU A 242 -23.20 -11.95 12.04
N ILE A 243 -23.08 -12.39 13.31
CA ILE A 243 -22.14 -13.47 13.70
C ILE A 243 -22.51 -14.77 13.00
N LEU A 244 -23.79 -15.14 12.96
CA LEU A 244 -24.22 -16.36 12.29
C LEU A 244 -23.99 -16.31 10.77
N SER A 245 -24.20 -15.14 10.15
CA SER A 245 -23.90 -14.93 8.74
C SER A 245 -22.40 -15.08 8.45
N LEU A 246 -21.55 -14.57 9.35
CA LEU A 246 -20.09 -14.72 9.25
C LEU A 246 -19.66 -16.19 9.43
N ILE A 247 -20.21 -16.89 10.43
CA ILE A 247 -19.95 -18.33 10.63
C ILE A 247 -20.35 -19.13 9.39
N ASN A 248 -21.52 -18.83 8.81
CA ASN A 248 -21.97 -19.49 7.61
C ASN A 248 -21.07 -19.21 6.40
N TYR A 249 -20.61 -17.97 6.25
CA TYR A 249 -19.66 -17.59 5.21
C TYR A 249 -18.34 -18.34 5.39
N LEU A 250 -17.77 -18.34 6.58
CA LEU A 250 -16.50 -19.03 6.86
C LEU A 250 -16.59 -20.53 6.58
N ARG A 251 -17.72 -21.17 6.90
CA ARG A 251 -17.94 -22.59 6.55
C ARG A 251 -18.00 -22.84 5.05
N SER A 252 -18.61 -21.90 4.30
CA SER A 252 -18.69 -22.04 2.84
C SER A 252 -17.36 -21.76 2.14
N ASP A 253 -16.47 -21.02 2.78
CA ASP A 253 -15.12 -20.72 2.25
C ASP A 253 -14.12 -21.85 2.53
N TYR A 254 -14.27 -22.56 3.65
CA TYR A 254 -13.37 -23.64 4.10
C TYR A 254 -13.88 -25.07 3.79
N GLY A 255 -15.09 -25.24 3.31
CA GLY A 255 -15.69 -26.54 3.05
C GLY A 255 -16.46 -26.60 1.75
N ASP A 256 -16.69 -27.83 1.29
CA ASP A 256 -17.61 -28.06 0.18
C ASP A 256 -18.99 -27.51 0.56
N ILE A 257 -19.49 -26.55 -0.22
CA ILE A 257 -20.79 -25.87 0.02
C ILE A 257 -21.93 -26.89 0.16
N ASN A 258 -21.74 -28.10 -0.32
CA ASN A 258 -22.67 -29.23 -0.24
C ASN A 258 -22.51 -30.13 0.99
N ASP A 259 -21.47 -29.95 1.80
CA ASP A 259 -21.31 -30.74 3.03
C ASP A 259 -22.32 -30.32 4.08
N LYS A 260 -23.47 -30.98 4.03
CA LYS A 260 -24.57 -30.81 4.98
C LYS A 260 -24.23 -31.29 6.40
N SER A 261 -23.07 -31.89 6.62
CA SER A 261 -22.63 -32.42 7.91
C SER A 261 -22.00 -31.34 8.79
N LEU A 262 -21.49 -30.25 8.19
CA LEU A 262 -20.82 -29.20 8.95
C LEU A 262 -21.81 -28.40 9.83
N THR A 263 -21.64 -28.53 11.13
CA THR A 263 -22.33 -27.76 12.15
C THR A 263 -21.33 -26.89 12.91
N SER A 264 -21.78 -25.82 13.51
CA SER A 264 -20.98 -24.97 14.38
C SER A 264 -21.68 -24.81 15.71
N VAL A 265 -20.91 -24.46 16.74
CA VAL A 265 -21.43 -24.19 18.08
C VAL A 265 -21.17 -22.72 18.39
N LEU A 266 -22.17 -22.03 18.91
CA LEU A 266 -22.03 -20.66 19.42
C LEU A 266 -22.42 -20.67 20.91
N ILE A 267 -21.47 -20.24 21.75
CA ILE A 267 -21.68 -20.10 23.18
C ILE A 267 -22.06 -18.65 23.47
N LEU A 268 -23.19 -18.48 24.15
CA LEU A 268 -23.72 -17.18 24.54
C LEU A 268 -23.75 -17.07 26.05
N ASP A 269 -23.13 -16.03 26.60
CA ASP A 269 -23.18 -15.72 28.01
C ASP A 269 -24.38 -14.81 28.29
N ASN A 270 -25.26 -15.28 29.17
CA ASN A 270 -26.45 -14.61 29.64
C ASN A 270 -27.32 -13.92 28.53
N PRO A 271 -27.63 -14.60 27.41
CA PRO A 271 -28.40 -13.99 26.34
C PRO A 271 -29.82 -13.59 26.76
N PHE A 272 -30.39 -14.26 27.78
CA PHE A 272 -31.71 -14.01 28.29
C PHE A 272 -31.82 -12.76 29.16
N GLY A 273 -30.73 -12.27 29.71
CA GLY A 273 -30.69 -11.00 30.44
C GLY A 273 -30.98 -9.79 29.55
N ALA A 274 -30.54 -9.83 28.28
CA ALA A 274 -30.80 -8.78 27.30
C ALA A 274 -32.07 -9.00 26.47
N VAL A 275 -32.50 -10.27 26.32
CA VAL A 275 -33.66 -10.70 25.52
C VAL A 275 -34.68 -11.41 26.41
N SER A 276 -35.40 -10.63 27.22
CA SER A 276 -36.46 -11.17 28.10
C SER A 276 -37.77 -11.49 27.39
N SER A 277 -37.98 -11.01 26.17
CA SER A 277 -39.24 -11.16 25.42
C SER A 277 -39.16 -12.29 24.41
N GLY A 278 -40.05 -13.25 24.52
CA GLY A 278 -40.14 -14.45 23.65
C GLY A 278 -40.22 -14.15 22.16
N HIS A 279 -40.66 -12.94 21.79
CA HIS A 279 -40.70 -12.51 20.38
C HIS A 279 -39.31 -12.29 19.75
N LEU A 280 -38.28 -12.06 20.54
CA LEU A 280 -36.92 -11.92 20.06
C LEU A 280 -36.17 -13.25 20.10
N LEU A 281 -36.48 -14.12 21.08
CA LEU A 281 -35.84 -15.43 21.21
C LEU A 281 -36.20 -16.36 20.06
N LYS A 282 -37.47 -16.43 19.71
CA LYS A 282 -37.92 -17.29 18.62
C LYS A 282 -37.19 -17.05 17.29
N PRO A 283 -37.09 -15.80 16.79
CA PRO A 283 -36.27 -15.51 15.61
C PRO A 283 -34.78 -15.89 15.76
N MET A 284 -34.16 -15.74 16.93
CA MET A 284 -32.80 -16.14 17.15
C MET A 284 -32.60 -17.65 16.96
N PHE A 285 -33.50 -18.47 17.54
CA PHE A 285 -33.46 -19.92 17.35
C PHE A 285 -33.76 -20.33 15.90
N GLU A 286 -34.69 -19.67 15.22
CA GLU A 286 -34.99 -19.92 13.81
C GLU A 286 -33.79 -19.63 12.91
N ILE A 287 -33.05 -18.51 13.14
CA ILE A 287 -31.86 -18.16 12.42
C ILE A 287 -30.72 -19.15 12.71
N ALA A 288 -30.51 -19.50 13.98
CA ALA A 288 -29.50 -20.49 14.36
C ALA A 288 -29.75 -21.83 13.70
N ASN A 289 -30.98 -22.31 13.74
CA ASN A 289 -31.37 -23.56 13.06
C ASN A 289 -31.18 -23.49 11.55
N HIS A 290 -31.53 -22.35 10.93
CA HIS A 290 -31.31 -22.14 9.49
C HIS A 290 -29.84 -22.25 9.11
N PHE A 291 -28.97 -21.66 9.91
CA PHE A 291 -27.52 -21.72 9.70
C PHE A 291 -26.86 -22.98 10.30
N ARG A 292 -27.63 -23.90 10.87
CA ARG A 292 -27.13 -25.11 11.52
C ARG A 292 -26.07 -24.83 12.58
N VAL A 293 -26.34 -23.83 13.41
CA VAL A 293 -25.50 -23.47 14.54
C VAL A 293 -26.20 -23.92 15.82
N GLN A 294 -25.55 -24.77 16.58
CA GLN A 294 -25.99 -25.17 17.92
C GLN A 294 -25.70 -24.01 18.89
N LEU A 295 -26.70 -23.61 19.66
CA LEU A 295 -26.54 -22.59 20.68
C LEU A 295 -26.35 -23.25 22.05
N ILE A 296 -25.32 -22.83 22.76
CA ILE A 296 -25.10 -23.12 24.18
C ILE A 296 -25.29 -21.79 24.91
N CYS A 297 -26.38 -21.69 25.67
CA CYS A 297 -26.69 -20.48 26.43
C CYS A 297 -26.34 -20.73 27.91
N LEU A 298 -25.37 -19.96 28.42
CA LEU A 298 -25.07 -19.92 29.83
C LEU A 298 -25.98 -18.86 30.47
N SER A 299 -26.80 -19.25 31.42
CA SER A 299 -27.70 -18.32 32.12
C SER A 299 -27.54 -18.44 33.60
N ASP A 300 -27.77 -17.36 34.35
CA ASP A 300 -27.81 -17.39 35.79
C ASP A 300 -29.07 -18.15 36.22
N LEU A 301 -28.87 -19.27 36.91
CA LEU A 301 -29.95 -20.23 37.30
C LEU A 301 -31.02 -19.62 38.21
N ASN A 302 -30.78 -18.41 38.74
CA ASN A 302 -31.75 -17.77 39.65
C ASN A 302 -32.93 -17.06 38.95
N LYS A 303 -33.10 -17.21 37.61
CA LYS A 303 -34.17 -16.62 36.85
C LYS A 303 -34.90 -17.59 35.92
N ALA A 304 -34.81 -18.87 36.20
CA ALA A 304 -35.53 -19.91 35.44
C ALA A 304 -36.80 -20.33 36.20
N ASP A 305 -37.72 -19.38 36.47
CA ASP A 305 -39.12 -19.63 36.85
C ASP A 305 -40.04 -19.10 35.76
#